data_90bfd79fe67093ed51d43d7a3d28c808
#
_entry.id   90bfd79fe67093ed51d43d7a3d28c808
#
_cell.length_a   1.000
_cell.length_b   1.000
_cell.length_c   1.000
_cell.angle_alpha   90.00
_cell.angle_beta   90.00
_cell.angle_gamma   90.00
#
_symmetry.space_group_name_H-M   'P 1'
#
loop_
_entity.id
_entity.type
_entity.pdbx_description
1 polymer ?
#
loop_
_entity_poly.entity_id
_entity_poly.type
_entity_poly.pdbx_seq_one_letter_code
_entity_poly.pdbx_strand_id
1 'polypeptide(L)'
;NSRHRYRHDPTDDIWREHAETDASLAQVLPALGANGVRIVIDATASECVADRHPAWLAQGVHVVTACKTGQGTALSRWRAIREAQRIGGTRYGDSATVGAGLPVLSTIRALRAGGDRIHAIAGAMSGSLAWLFDHYDGLRPFSRFVREARDAGYTEPDPRDDLSGEDVRRKLLILARAAGAELEH
;
A
#
# COMPACT_ATOMS: atom_id res chain seq x y z
N ASN A 1 5.56 4.36 16.91
CA ASN A 1 4.58 3.55 16.18
C ASN A 1 4.05 2.49 17.14
N SER A 2 2.93 2.80 17.79
CA SER A 2 2.22 1.84 18.61
C SER A 2 1.56 0.80 17.68
N ARG A 3 1.86 -0.48 17.90
CA ARG A 3 1.18 -1.58 17.21
C ARG A 3 -0.03 -1.95 18.03
N HIS A 4 -1.23 -1.74 17.48
CA HIS A 4 -2.47 -2.11 18.11
C HIS A 4 -2.99 -3.40 17.48
N ARG A 5 -3.47 -4.33 18.30
CA ARG A 5 -4.17 -5.54 17.87
C ARG A 5 -5.58 -5.47 18.38
N TYR A 6 -6.51 -5.79 17.53
CA TYR A 6 -7.92 -5.91 17.90
C TYR A 6 -8.34 -7.37 17.73
N ARG A 7 -9.02 -7.91 18.72
CA ARG A 7 -9.65 -9.21 18.65
C ARG A 7 -11.16 -9.04 18.87
N HIS A 8 -11.95 -9.58 17.95
CA HIS A 8 -13.38 -9.64 18.12
C HIS A 8 -13.72 -10.70 19.19
N ASP A 9 -14.48 -10.31 20.20
CA ASP A 9 -15.06 -11.23 21.16
C ASP A 9 -16.49 -11.54 20.73
N PRO A 10 -16.79 -12.78 20.29
CA PRO A 10 -18.12 -13.14 19.80
C PRO A 10 -19.20 -13.16 20.91
N THR A 11 -18.81 -13.03 22.18
CA THR A 11 -19.76 -13.06 23.30
C THR A 11 -20.35 -11.68 23.61
N ASP A 12 -19.67 -10.60 23.26
CA ASP A 12 -20.12 -9.23 23.56
C ASP A 12 -20.14 -8.30 22.33
N ASP A 13 -19.81 -8.82 21.14
CA ASP A 13 -19.73 -8.07 19.86
C ASP A 13 -18.83 -6.81 19.92
N ILE A 14 -17.86 -6.79 20.83
CA ILE A 14 -16.97 -5.66 21.05
C ILE A 14 -15.56 -5.99 20.52
N TRP A 15 -15.00 -5.04 19.76
CA TRP A 15 -13.60 -5.07 19.37
C TRP A 15 -12.74 -4.60 20.52
N ARG A 16 -11.93 -5.49 21.09
CA ARG A 16 -11.00 -5.15 22.18
C ARG A 16 -9.62 -4.86 21.60
N GLU A 17 -9.08 -3.75 22.01
CA GLU A 17 -7.69 -3.39 21.71
C GLU A 17 -6.75 -4.19 22.63
N HIS A 18 -5.83 -4.92 22.02
CA HIS A 18 -4.73 -5.54 22.74
C HIS A 18 -3.45 -4.75 22.46
N ALA A 19 -3.13 -3.79 23.32
CA ALA A 19 -1.88 -3.08 23.29
C ALA A 19 -0.76 -4.00 23.87
N GLU A 20 -0.04 -4.68 23.00
CA GLU A 20 1.21 -5.34 23.37
C GLU A 20 2.37 -4.53 22.83
N THR A 21 3.21 -4.06 23.71
CA THR A 21 4.32 -3.14 23.42
C THR A 21 5.45 -3.75 22.59
N ASP A 22 5.54 -5.08 22.41
CA ASP A 22 6.66 -5.75 21.71
C ASP A 22 6.27 -7.03 20.95
N ALA A 23 5.12 -7.03 20.30
CA ALA A 23 4.75 -8.20 19.51
C ALA A 23 5.68 -8.37 18.30
N SER A 24 6.54 -9.36 18.35
CA SER A 24 7.34 -9.81 17.22
C SER A 24 6.42 -10.16 16.02
N LEU A 25 6.83 -9.82 14.80
CA LEU A 25 6.13 -10.24 13.58
C LEU A 25 5.98 -11.76 13.49
N ALA A 26 6.81 -12.53 14.19
CA ALA A 26 6.70 -13.99 14.30
C ALA A 26 5.45 -14.44 15.08
N GLN A 27 4.88 -13.60 15.93
CA GLN A 27 3.70 -13.92 16.72
C GLN A 27 2.38 -13.63 15.99
N VAL A 28 2.42 -12.99 14.82
CA VAL A 28 1.19 -12.64 14.08
C VAL A 28 0.40 -13.89 13.70
N LEU A 29 1.03 -14.92 13.15
CA LEU A 29 0.34 -16.16 12.77
C LEU A 29 -0.19 -16.94 13.96
N PRO A 30 0.58 -17.19 15.02
CA PRO A 30 0.05 -17.81 16.24
C PRO A 30 -1.15 -17.07 16.83
N ALA A 31 -1.13 -15.73 16.80
CA ALA A 31 -2.22 -14.92 17.34
C ALA A 31 -3.54 -15.01 16.55
N LEU A 32 -3.47 -15.35 15.27
CA LEU A 32 -4.66 -15.52 14.42
C LEU A 32 -5.39 -16.85 14.68
N GLY A 33 -4.76 -17.80 15.37
CA GLY A 33 -5.30 -19.14 15.54
C GLY A 33 -5.29 -19.97 14.26
N ALA A 34 -5.85 -21.18 14.34
CA ALA A 34 -5.83 -22.14 13.23
C ALA A 34 -7.16 -22.24 12.47
N ASN A 35 -8.26 -21.76 13.04
CA ASN A 35 -9.60 -21.96 12.52
C ASN A 35 -10.16 -20.70 11.81
N GLY A 36 -11.00 -20.92 10.82
CA GLY A 36 -11.71 -19.86 10.11
C GLY A 36 -10.86 -19.12 9.07
N VAL A 37 -11.42 -18.01 8.56
CA VAL A 37 -10.73 -17.12 7.62
C VAL A 37 -9.75 -16.24 8.39
N ARG A 38 -8.47 -16.30 8.01
CA ARG A 38 -7.42 -15.54 8.65
C ARG A 38 -7.01 -14.36 7.77
N ILE A 39 -7.01 -13.17 8.33
CA ILE A 39 -6.71 -11.93 7.59
C ILE A 39 -5.73 -11.10 8.41
N VAL A 40 -4.66 -10.63 7.77
CA VAL A 40 -3.76 -9.60 8.31
C VAL A 40 -4.06 -8.28 7.59
N ILE A 41 -4.23 -7.21 8.37
CA ILE A 41 -4.35 -5.85 7.85
C ILE A 41 -3.04 -5.13 8.13
N ASP A 42 -2.32 -4.75 7.06
CA ASP A 42 -1.09 -3.96 7.13
C ASP A 42 -1.39 -2.51 6.76
N ALA A 43 -1.46 -1.65 7.77
CA ALA A 43 -1.59 -0.21 7.63
C ALA A 43 -0.26 0.51 7.93
N THR A 44 0.88 -0.19 7.85
CA THR A 44 2.21 0.37 8.11
C THR A 44 2.88 0.87 6.83
N ALA A 45 4.00 1.58 6.98
CA ALA A 45 4.93 1.88 5.89
C ALA A 45 6.22 1.04 6.01
N SER A 46 6.16 -0.10 6.74
CA SER A 46 7.33 -0.88 7.12
C SER A 46 7.69 -1.92 6.06
N GLU A 47 8.94 -1.89 5.59
CA GLU A 47 9.47 -2.93 4.71
C GLU A 47 9.52 -4.30 5.39
N CYS A 48 9.89 -4.33 6.68
CA CYS A 48 9.92 -5.57 7.46
C CYS A 48 8.55 -6.27 7.55
N VAL A 49 7.45 -5.50 7.56
CA VAL A 49 6.09 -6.04 7.51
C VAL A 49 5.78 -6.56 6.11
N ALA A 50 6.09 -5.77 5.08
CA ALA A 50 5.86 -6.14 3.68
C ALA A 50 6.64 -7.42 3.29
N ASP A 51 7.82 -7.64 3.83
CA ASP A 51 8.62 -8.85 3.63
C ASP A 51 7.96 -10.13 4.19
N ARG A 52 7.01 -9.98 5.12
CA ARG A 52 6.26 -11.11 5.68
C ARG A 52 5.03 -11.49 4.85
N HIS A 53 4.55 -10.62 3.96
CA HIS A 53 3.35 -10.87 3.17
C HIS A 53 3.41 -12.20 2.40
N PRO A 54 4.50 -12.55 1.67
CA PRO A 54 4.56 -13.83 0.98
C PRO A 54 4.42 -15.03 1.93
N ALA A 55 5.09 -14.98 3.09
CA ALA A 55 5.04 -16.08 4.05
C ALA A 55 3.63 -16.26 4.64
N TRP A 56 2.92 -15.18 4.93
CA TRP A 56 1.55 -15.24 5.42
C TRP A 56 0.59 -15.77 4.36
N LEU A 57 0.69 -15.26 3.13
CA LEU A 57 -0.14 -15.69 2.00
C LEU A 57 0.03 -17.19 1.71
N ALA A 58 1.27 -17.68 1.68
CA ALA A 58 1.57 -19.10 1.43
C ALA A 58 1.00 -20.03 2.53
N GLN A 59 0.80 -19.52 3.74
CA GLN A 59 0.21 -20.25 4.87
C GLN A 59 -1.32 -20.10 5.00
N GLY A 60 -1.99 -19.65 3.93
CA GLY A 60 -3.45 -19.52 3.91
C GLY A 60 -3.99 -18.31 4.66
N VAL A 61 -3.17 -17.26 4.87
CA VAL A 61 -3.60 -16.00 5.49
C VAL A 61 -3.75 -14.94 4.42
N HIS A 62 -4.92 -14.36 4.32
CA HIS A 62 -5.18 -13.22 3.42
C HIS A 62 -4.47 -11.97 3.96
N VAL A 63 -4.03 -11.11 3.06
CA VAL A 63 -3.42 -9.82 3.41
C VAL A 63 -4.22 -8.69 2.80
N VAL A 64 -4.55 -7.68 3.60
CA VAL A 64 -5.10 -6.39 3.14
C VAL A 64 -4.11 -5.31 3.52
N THR A 65 -3.71 -4.49 2.56
CA THR A 65 -2.65 -3.49 2.83
C THR A 65 -2.87 -2.17 2.12
N ALA A 66 -2.53 -1.08 2.79
CA ALA A 66 -2.30 0.24 2.20
C ALA A 66 -0.81 0.52 1.96
N CYS A 67 0.08 -0.38 2.41
CA CYS A 67 1.52 -0.26 2.26
C CYS A 67 1.94 -0.49 0.80
N LYS A 68 2.55 0.51 0.19
CA LYS A 68 3.01 0.45 -1.20
C LYS A 68 4.25 -0.42 -1.39
N THR A 69 5.01 -0.62 -0.31
CA THR A 69 6.30 -1.32 -0.34
C THR A 69 6.19 -2.78 -0.83
N GLY A 70 5.08 -3.45 -0.53
CA GLY A 70 4.85 -4.83 -0.96
C GLY A 70 4.85 -4.99 -2.48
N GLN A 71 4.25 -4.06 -3.21
CA GLN A 71 4.10 -4.15 -4.67
C GLN A 71 4.80 -3.04 -5.47
N GLY A 72 5.20 -1.94 -4.82
CA GLY A 72 5.83 -0.77 -5.45
C GLY A 72 7.35 -0.72 -5.30
N THR A 73 8.00 -1.85 -5.04
CA THR A 73 9.46 -1.98 -4.91
C THR A 73 9.99 -3.11 -5.79
N ALA A 74 11.01 -3.86 -5.37
CA ALA A 74 11.65 -4.90 -6.14
C ALA A 74 10.66 -5.87 -6.82
N LEU A 75 10.92 -6.20 -8.08
CA LEU A 75 10.11 -7.14 -8.86
C LEU A 75 10.07 -8.53 -8.22
N SER A 76 11.16 -8.95 -7.59
CA SER A 76 11.25 -10.21 -6.87
C SER A 76 10.22 -10.30 -5.73
N ARG A 77 10.04 -9.22 -4.95
CA ARG A 77 9.02 -9.17 -3.88
C ARG A 77 7.61 -9.26 -4.47
N TRP A 78 7.33 -8.52 -5.54
CA TRP A 78 6.04 -8.58 -6.22
C TRP A 78 5.73 -10.00 -6.72
N ARG A 79 6.69 -10.66 -7.37
CA ARG A 79 6.54 -12.04 -7.84
C ARG A 79 6.34 -13.03 -6.69
N ALA A 80 7.08 -12.86 -5.58
CA ALA A 80 6.92 -13.69 -4.38
C ALA A 80 5.51 -13.58 -3.79
N ILE A 81 4.92 -12.37 -3.75
CA ILE A 81 3.55 -12.16 -3.30
C ILE A 81 2.57 -12.90 -4.23
N ARG A 82 2.72 -12.78 -5.56
CA ARG A 82 1.85 -13.45 -6.54
C ARG A 82 1.91 -14.98 -6.44
N GLU A 83 3.10 -15.51 -6.34
CA GLU A 83 3.31 -16.97 -6.20
C GLU A 83 2.75 -17.47 -4.87
N ALA A 84 2.98 -16.75 -3.78
CA ALA A 84 2.44 -17.11 -2.47
C ALA A 84 0.91 -17.10 -2.43
N GLN A 85 0.27 -16.14 -3.12
CA GLN A 85 -1.20 -16.13 -3.30
C GLN A 85 -1.68 -17.41 -4.00
N ARG A 86 -0.99 -17.82 -5.06
CA ARG A 86 -1.33 -19.02 -5.83
C ARG A 86 -1.17 -20.28 -4.98
N ILE A 87 -0.08 -20.40 -4.24
CA ILE A 87 0.22 -21.57 -3.36
C ILE A 87 -0.82 -21.66 -2.24
N GLY A 88 -1.07 -20.56 -1.55
CA GLY A 88 -1.96 -20.51 -0.37
C GLY A 88 -3.44 -20.40 -0.70
N GLY A 89 -3.83 -20.23 -1.97
CA GLY A 89 -5.23 -19.95 -2.35
C GLY A 89 -5.76 -18.65 -1.73
N THR A 90 -4.88 -17.69 -1.47
CA THR A 90 -5.18 -16.49 -0.68
C THR A 90 -5.46 -15.27 -1.52
N ARG A 91 -5.96 -14.21 -0.88
CA ARG A 91 -6.20 -12.91 -1.51
C ARG A 91 -5.26 -11.86 -0.95
N TYR A 92 -4.81 -10.97 -1.83
CA TYR A 92 -4.04 -9.78 -1.49
C TYR A 92 -4.85 -8.54 -1.85
N GLY A 93 -5.40 -7.88 -0.85
CA GLY A 93 -6.22 -6.68 -1.00
C GLY A 93 -5.34 -5.44 -0.91
N ASP A 94 -5.02 -4.84 -2.05
CA ASP A 94 -4.09 -3.72 -2.19
C ASP A 94 -4.75 -2.46 -2.79
N SER A 95 -6.06 -2.43 -2.89
CA SER A 95 -6.78 -1.33 -3.56
C SER A 95 -6.45 0.05 -3.00
N ALA A 96 -6.18 0.15 -1.69
CA ALA A 96 -5.84 1.40 -1.03
C ALA A 96 -4.40 1.88 -1.28
N THR A 97 -3.57 1.10 -1.96
CA THR A 97 -2.17 1.50 -2.24
C THR A 97 -2.07 2.61 -3.28
N VAL A 98 -3.04 2.69 -4.21
CA VAL A 98 -3.12 3.76 -5.23
C VAL A 98 -4.55 4.22 -5.37
N GLY A 99 -4.76 5.54 -5.28
CA GLY A 99 -6.07 6.17 -5.47
C GLY A 99 -6.98 6.09 -4.25
N ALA A 100 -6.47 5.71 -3.08
CA ALA A 100 -7.23 5.59 -1.84
C ALA A 100 -8.51 4.74 -2.01
N GLY A 101 -9.69 5.34 -1.84
CA GLY A 101 -10.98 4.66 -2.02
C GLY A 101 -11.46 4.53 -3.48
N LEU A 102 -10.73 5.08 -4.45
CA LEU A 102 -11.10 4.95 -5.86
C LEU A 102 -10.79 3.52 -6.37
N PRO A 103 -11.66 2.94 -7.22
CA PRO A 103 -11.51 1.56 -7.70
C PRO A 103 -10.47 1.43 -8.83
N VAL A 104 -9.33 2.12 -8.74
CA VAL A 104 -8.33 2.19 -9.83
C VAL A 104 -7.75 0.81 -10.14
N LEU A 105 -7.19 0.14 -9.13
CA LEU A 105 -6.55 -1.17 -9.33
C LEU A 105 -7.54 -2.26 -9.69
N SER A 106 -8.73 -2.24 -9.10
CA SER A 106 -9.79 -3.21 -9.42
C SER A 106 -10.28 -3.04 -10.84
N THR A 107 -10.45 -1.81 -11.32
CA THR A 107 -10.84 -1.52 -12.71
C THR A 107 -9.79 -2.00 -13.70
N ILE A 108 -8.51 -1.70 -13.48
CA ILE A 108 -7.42 -2.19 -14.35
C ILE A 108 -7.43 -3.72 -14.41
N ARG A 109 -7.59 -4.39 -13.27
CA ARG A 109 -7.63 -5.86 -13.22
C ARG A 109 -8.88 -6.43 -13.91
N ALA A 110 -10.02 -5.79 -13.75
CA ALA A 110 -11.27 -6.20 -14.41
C ALA A 110 -11.19 -6.09 -15.94
N LEU A 111 -10.67 -4.98 -16.45
CA LEU A 111 -10.43 -4.79 -17.89
C LEU A 111 -9.50 -5.87 -18.44
N ARG A 112 -8.38 -6.13 -17.78
CA ARG A 112 -7.45 -7.19 -18.19
C ARG A 112 -8.06 -8.59 -18.13
N ALA A 113 -8.87 -8.87 -17.13
CA ALA A 113 -9.57 -10.16 -17.02
C ALA A 113 -10.60 -10.33 -18.13
N GLY A 114 -11.18 -9.23 -18.63
CA GLY A 114 -12.06 -9.19 -19.81
C GLY A 114 -11.32 -9.31 -21.14
N GLY A 115 -9.98 -9.36 -21.14
CA GLY A 115 -9.18 -9.45 -22.36
C GLY A 115 -8.66 -8.12 -22.91
N ASP A 116 -8.99 -7.00 -22.26
CA ASP A 116 -8.52 -5.68 -22.67
C ASP A 116 -7.02 -5.49 -22.43
N ARG A 117 -6.43 -4.63 -23.26
CA ARG A 117 -5.02 -4.22 -23.14
C ARG A 117 -4.95 -2.78 -22.67
N ILE A 118 -4.25 -2.54 -21.59
CA ILE A 118 -4.01 -1.18 -21.07
C ILE A 118 -2.84 -0.58 -21.85
N HIS A 119 -3.10 0.46 -22.63
CA HIS A 119 -2.10 1.11 -23.47
C HIS A 119 -1.40 2.29 -22.78
N ALA A 120 -2.12 3.00 -21.90
CA ALA A 120 -1.59 4.14 -21.17
C ALA A 120 -2.33 4.32 -19.85
N ILE A 121 -1.61 4.84 -18.87
CA ILE A 121 -2.15 5.30 -17.59
C ILE A 121 -1.59 6.70 -17.35
N ALA A 122 -2.46 7.68 -17.16
CA ALA A 122 -2.09 9.05 -16.89
C ALA A 122 -2.97 9.63 -15.77
N GLY A 123 -2.37 10.47 -14.92
CA GLY A 123 -3.09 11.13 -13.84
C GLY A 123 -2.17 11.83 -12.85
N ALA A 124 -2.73 12.72 -12.03
CA ALA A 124 -2.04 13.30 -10.88
C ALA A 124 -2.06 12.29 -9.73
N MET A 125 -0.88 11.84 -9.30
CA MET A 125 -0.72 10.78 -8.28
C MET A 125 -0.23 11.30 -6.94
N SER A 126 0.08 12.61 -6.85
CA SER A 126 0.52 13.28 -5.63
C SER A 126 -0.27 14.58 -5.48
N GLY A 127 -1.00 14.70 -4.36
CA GLY A 127 -1.73 15.92 -4.03
C GLY A 127 -0.80 17.10 -3.77
N SER A 128 0.31 16.88 -3.07
CA SER A 128 1.33 17.88 -2.78
C SER A 128 1.99 18.44 -4.05
N LEU A 129 2.42 17.56 -4.95
CA LEU A 129 3.02 17.98 -6.21
C LEU A 129 1.98 18.64 -7.13
N ALA A 130 0.75 18.14 -7.19
CA ALA A 130 -0.32 18.77 -7.94
C ALA A 130 -0.56 20.20 -7.46
N TRP A 131 -0.66 20.40 -6.14
CA TRP A 131 -0.83 21.73 -5.55
C TRP A 131 0.36 22.64 -5.88
N LEU A 132 1.58 22.15 -5.72
CA LEU A 132 2.80 22.93 -5.97
C LEU A 132 2.87 23.40 -7.42
N PHE A 133 2.62 22.50 -8.39
CA PHE A 133 2.71 22.85 -9.82
C PHE A 133 1.53 23.70 -10.31
N ASP A 134 0.36 23.58 -9.69
CA ASP A 134 -0.79 24.44 -9.99
C ASP A 134 -0.56 25.89 -9.53
N HIS A 135 0.11 26.07 -8.39
CA HIS A 135 0.34 27.39 -7.79
C HIS A 135 1.65 28.06 -8.23
N TYR A 136 2.59 27.29 -8.76
CA TYR A 136 3.90 27.82 -9.16
C TYR A 136 3.80 28.69 -10.42
N ASP A 137 4.00 30.00 -10.23
CA ASP A 137 3.87 31.04 -11.27
C ASP A 137 5.20 31.40 -11.98
N GLY A 138 6.32 30.85 -11.50
CA GLY A 138 7.67 31.19 -12.00
C GLY A 138 8.18 32.58 -11.59
N LEU A 139 7.38 33.40 -10.92
CA LEU A 139 7.74 34.77 -10.52
C LEU A 139 8.44 34.82 -9.16
N ARG A 140 8.19 33.84 -8.32
CA ARG A 140 8.76 33.69 -6.99
C ARG A 140 9.60 32.40 -6.92
N PRO A 141 10.62 32.34 -6.04
CA PRO A 141 11.38 31.11 -5.86
C PRO A 141 10.51 29.91 -5.50
N PHE A 142 10.70 28.77 -6.16
CA PHE A 142 9.93 27.52 -5.92
C PHE A 142 9.93 27.12 -4.44
N SER A 143 11.06 27.32 -3.75
CA SER A 143 11.19 27.03 -2.31
C SER A 143 10.20 27.79 -1.43
N ARG A 144 9.65 28.92 -1.90
CA ARG A 144 8.61 29.66 -1.18
C ARG A 144 7.29 28.89 -1.24
N PHE A 145 6.91 28.41 -2.40
CA PHE A 145 5.70 27.59 -2.58
C PHE A 145 5.79 26.29 -1.78
N VAL A 146 6.96 25.67 -1.71
CA VAL A 146 7.18 24.48 -0.87
C VAL A 146 6.94 24.79 0.61
N ARG A 147 7.41 25.93 1.10
CA ARG A 147 7.13 26.35 2.50
C ARG A 147 5.65 26.66 2.71
N GLU A 148 5.02 27.36 1.77
CA GLU A 148 3.59 27.66 1.83
C GLU A 148 2.76 26.36 1.86
N ALA A 149 3.09 25.39 1.02
CA ALA A 149 2.43 24.08 0.99
C ALA A 149 2.61 23.30 2.32
N ARG A 150 3.83 23.31 2.87
CA ARG A 150 4.12 22.67 4.16
C ARG A 150 3.32 23.33 5.29
N ASP A 151 3.34 24.65 5.36
CA ASP A 151 2.68 25.42 6.42
C ASP A 151 1.14 25.29 6.34
N ALA A 152 0.61 25.02 5.14
CA ALA A 152 -0.79 24.70 4.89
C ALA A 152 -1.14 23.22 5.10
N GLY A 153 -0.17 22.36 5.39
CA GLY A 153 -0.37 20.91 5.62
C GLY A 153 -0.60 20.09 4.35
N TYR A 154 -0.17 20.58 3.19
CA TYR A 154 -0.30 19.87 1.92
C TYR A 154 0.88 18.94 1.62
N THR A 155 1.97 19.02 2.38
CA THR A 155 3.12 18.12 2.25
C THR A 155 3.28 17.24 3.48
N GLU A 156 4.11 16.20 3.36
CA GLU A 156 4.64 15.49 4.52
C GLU A 156 5.42 16.46 5.44
N PRO A 157 5.68 16.08 6.71
CA PRO A 157 6.45 16.92 7.63
C PRO A 157 7.79 17.38 7.06
N ASP A 158 8.45 16.50 6.29
CA ASP A 158 9.60 16.85 5.45
C ASP A 158 9.19 16.90 3.98
N PRO A 159 9.06 18.08 3.36
CA PRO A 159 8.65 18.20 1.96
C PRO A 159 9.61 17.54 0.96
N ARG A 160 10.83 17.19 1.39
CA ARG A 160 11.77 16.44 0.54
C ARG A 160 11.26 15.05 0.19
N ASP A 161 10.46 14.45 1.04
CA ASP A 161 9.83 13.16 0.79
C ASP A 161 8.86 13.25 -0.40
N ASP A 162 8.04 14.31 -0.45
CA ASP A 162 7.14 14.57 -1.60
C ASP A 162 7.94 14.89 -2.86
N LEU A 163 8.94 15.78 -2.74
CA LEU A 163 9.75 16.24 -3.87
C LEU A 163 10.66 15.16 -4.44
N SER A 164 10.99 14.12 -3.68
CA SER A 164 11.76 12.97 -4.17
C SER A 164 11.06 12.20 -5.29
N GLY A 165 9.72 12.28 -5.34
CA GLY A 165 8.90 11.52 -6.27
C GLY A 165 8.80 10.02 -5.97
N GLU A 166 9.39 9.54 -4.86
CA GLU A 166 9.40 8.12 -4.50
C GLU A 166 7.99 7.53 -4.35
N ASP A 167 7.07 8.26 -3.73
CA ASP A 167 5.69 7.82 -3.58
C ASP A 167 4.98 7.71 -4.94
N VAL A 168 5.21 8.67 -5.83
CA VAL A 168 4.68 8.66 -7.19
C VAL A 168 5.27 7.49 -7.98
N ARG A 169 6.59 7.27 -7.87
CA ARG A 169 7.28 6.16 -8.53
C ARG A 169 6.71 4.81 -8.10
N ARG A 170 6.51 4.61 -6.79
CA ARG A 170 5.89 3.38 -6.25
C ARG A 170 4.46 3.19 -6.76
N LYS A 171 3.67 4.25 -6.82
CA LYS A 171 2.30 4.21 -7.35
C LYS A 171 2.29 3.84 -8.84
N LEU A 172 3.14 4.45 -9.65
CA LEU A 172 3.28 4.14 -11.07
C LEU A 172 3.68 2.68 -11.29
N LEU A 173 4.61 2.18 -10.49
CA LEU A 173 5.05 0.79 -10.57
C LEU A 173 3.93 -0.20 -10.22
N ILE A 174 3.15 0.09 -9.19
CA ILE A 174 1.97 -0.71 -8.82
C ILE A 174 0.96 -0.73 -9.96
N LEU A 175 0.66 0.42 -10.57
CA LEU A 175 -0.28 0.54 -11.69
C LEU A 175 0.22 -0.21 -12.93
N ALA A 176 1.49 -0.05 -13.29
CA ALA A 176 2.10 -0.73 -14.42
C ALA A 176 2.06 -2.26 -14.24
N ARG A 177 2.38 -2.75 -13.04
CA ARG A 177 2.29 -4.19 -12.71
C ARG A 177 0.84 -4.69 -12.73
N ALA A 178 -0.11 -3.91 -12.24
CA ALA A 178 -1.53 -4.23 -12.37
C ALA A 178 -1.99 -4.29 -13.83
N ALA A 179 -1.44 -3.42 -14.68
CA ALA A 179 -1.67 -3.41 -16.13
C ALA A 179 -0.92 -4.52 -16.88
N GLY A 180 -0.06 -5.29 -16.21
CA GLY A 180 0.63 -6.45 -16.79
C GLY A 180 2.08 -6.22 -17.19
N ALA A 181 2.65 -5.06 -16.90
CA ALA A 181 4.06 -4.80 -17.15
C ALA A 181 4.92 -5.20 -15.94
N GLU A 182 5.78 -6.20 -16.11
CA GLU A 182 6.69 -6.67 -15.07
C GLU A 182 7.96 -5.80 -15.03
N LEU A 183 7.81 -4.57 -14.57
CA LEU A 183 8.91 -3.61 -14.48
C LEU A 183 9.69 -3.76 -13.18
N GLU A 184 11.01 -3.57 -13.25
CA GLU A 184 11.87 -3.41 -12.08
C GLU A 184 11.72 -1.99 -11.49
N HIS A 185 12.23 -1.82 -10.28
CA HIS A 185 12.12 -0.58 -9.50
C HIS A 185 13.18 0.46 -9.92
#